data_53aaacb13e11a69f71cce58a1431f1d8
#
_entry.id   53aaacb13e11a69f71cce58a1431f1d8
#
_cell.length_a   1.000
_cell.length_b   1.000
_cell.length_c   1.000
_cell.angle_alpha   90.00
_cell.angle_beta   90.00
_cell.angle_gamma   90.00
#
_symmetry.space_group_name_H-M   'P 1'
#
loop_
_entity.id
_entity.type
_entity.pdbx_description
1 polymer ?
#
loop_
_entity_poly.entity_id
_entity_poly.type
_entity_poly.pdbx_seq_one_letter_code
_entity_poly.pdbx_strand_id
1 'polypeptide(L)'
;MMNFTKLKNRMHNQLVIDKRLKVVCLWYLLFLMISVRKHSLRAAADFSGLATSQFSRFLKNHTDVAVYNLNQLSKKQAKQFCPVLKSLAKGQLPWKVAILIDSTIEHRSSLHTDNVKRFNHGKGFVIGHQWTNVVLIINDKLIPLTPIPFYTKSYCREHNLKYQTENALVVQYIDQLNLQDYIGAHDPKQVVVLADSGYDDRKIQKAIIKKNGILSLP
;
A
#
# COMPACT_ATOMS: atom_id res chain seq x y z
N MET A 1 -23.18 12.22 5.34
CA MET A 1 -22.94 10.78 5.57
C MET A 1 -23.12 10.03 4.25
N MET A 2 -22.13 9.26 3.78
CA MET A 2 -22.24 8.54 2.51
C MET A 2 -23.09 7.28 2.73
N ASN A 3 -24.21 7.16 2.01
CA ASN A 3 -25.07 5.96 2.08
C ASN A 3 -24.30 4.74 1.56
N PHE A 4 -24.37 3.60 2.27
CA PHE A 4 -23.72 2.34 1.90
C PHE A 4 -24.01 1.90 0.46
N THR A 5 -25.26 2.00 0.03
CA THR A 5 -25.67 1.66 -1.34
C THR A 5 -24.94 2.54 -2.38
N LYS A 6 -24.80 3.82 -2.10
CA LYS A 6 -24.09 4.77 -2.96
C LYS A 6 -22.59 4.46 -3.04
N LEU A 7 -21.98 4.08 -1.92
CA LEU A 7 -20.58 3.63 -1.86
C LEU A 7 -20.40 2.34 -2.68
N LYS A 8 -21.24 1.33 -2.44
CA LYS A 8 -21.22 0.05 -3.16
C LYS A 8 -21.32 0.25 -4.67
N ASN A 9 -22.30 1.02 -5.13
CA ASN A 9 -22.50 1.29 -6.55
C ASN A 9 -21.33 2.04 -7.17
N ARG A 10 -20.76 3.03 -6.47
CA ARG A 10 -19.58 3.77 -6.92
C ARG A 10 -18.37 2.83 -7.07
N MET A 11 -18.10 1.98 -6.09
CA MET A 11 -17.02 1.01 -6.16
C MET A 11 -17.24 -0.02 -7.27
N HIS A 12 -18.46 -0.57 -7.38
CA HIS A 12 -18.80 -1.51 -8.44
C HIS A 12 -18.47 -0.97 -9.84
N ASN A 13 -18.80 0.30 -10.10
CA ASN A 13 -18.55 0.93 -11.39
C ASN A 13 -17.07 1.24 -11.64
N GLN A 14 -16.25 1.29 -10.59
CA GLN A 14 -14.82 1.59 -10.71
C GLN A 14 -13.94 0.34 -10.83
N LEU A 15 -14.45 -0.84 -10.47
CA LEU A 15 -13.67 -2.08 -10.55
C LEU A 15 -13.48 -2.52 -12.00
N VAL A 16 -12.21 -2.71 -12.38
CA VAL A 16 -11.79 -3.23 -13.68
C VAL A 16 -11.45 -4.71 -13.49
N ILE A 17 -12.44 -5.58 -13.63
CA ILE A 17 -12.34 -7.01 -13.35
C ILE A 17 -13.43 -7.78 -14.07
N ASP A 18 -13.20 -9.06 -14.38
CA ASP A 18 -14.19 -9.97 -14.92
C ASP A 18 -15.48 -9.99 -14.07
N LYS A 19 -16.64 -10.05 -14.74
CA LYS A 19 -17.96 -10.03 -14.09
C LYS A 19 -18.11 -11.11 -13.02
N ARG A 20 -17.52 -12.30 -13.23
CA ARG A 20 -17.61 -13.45 -12.30
C ARG A 20 -16.88 -13.17 -10.97
N LEU A 21 -15.77 -12.45 -11.04
CA LEU A 21 -14.95 -12.12 -9.87
C LEU A 21 -15.38 -10.81 -9.21
N LYS A 22 -16.11 -9.97 -9.96
CA LYS A 22 -16.46 -8.61 -9.55
C LYS A 22 -17.24 -8.56 -8.23
N VAL A 23 -18.16 -9.47 -8.04
CA VAL A 23 -18.99 -9.52 -6.83
C VAL A 23 -18.14 -9.85 -5.60
N VAL A 24 -17.28 -10.87 -5.69
CA VAL A 24 -16.42 -11.29 -4.57
C VAL A 24 -15.40 -10.19 -4.25
N CYS A 25 -14.74 -9.64 -5.27
CA CYS A 25 -13.79 -8.53 -5.10
C CYS A 25 -14.46 -7.31 -4.44
N LEU A 26 -15.63 -6.89 -4.94
CA LEU A 26 -16.37 -5.75 -4.40
C LEU A 26 -16.71 -5.95 -2.91
N TRP A 27 -17.27 -7.09 -2.56
CA TRP A 27 -17.64 -7.38 -1.19
C TRP A 27 -16.43 -7.49 -0.26
N TYR A 28 -15.33 -8.06 -0.74
CA TYR A 28 -14.10 -8.13 0.02
C TYR A 28 -13.51 -6.74 0.29
N LEU A 29 -13.43 -5.87 -0.72
CA LEU A 29 -12.95 -4.50 -0.56
C LEU A 29 -13.87 -3.67 0.37
N LEU A 30 -15.19 -3.79 0.21
CA LEU A 30 -16.14 -3.13 1.12
C LEU A 30 -15.99 -3.61 2.55
N PHE A 31 -15.81 -4.91 2.76
CA PHE A 31 -15.55 -5.49 4.06
C PHE A 31 -14.29 -4.91 4.70
N LEU A 32 -13.17 -4.85 3.97
CA LEU A 32 -11.92 -4.28 4.46
C LEU A 32 -12.04 -2.79 4.82
N MET A 33 -12.86 -2.03 4.08
CA MET A 33 -13.08 -0.60 4.35
C MET A 33 -13.95 -0.33 5.57
N ILE A 34 -14.87 -1.22 5.90
CA ILE A 34 -15.89 -1.01 6.95
C ILE A 34 -15.53 -1.73 8.24
N SER A 35 -14.86 -2.89 8.13
CA SER A 35 -14.49 -3.70 9.29
C SER A 35 -13.28 -3.12 10.00
N VAL A 36 -13.47 -2.68 11.25
CA VAL A 36 -12.41 -2.06 12.07
C VAL A 36 -11.58 -3.11 12.83
N ARG A 37 -12.09 -4.32 13.06
CA ARG A 37 -11.47 -5.23 14.06
C ARG A 37 -11.19 -6.66 13.59
N LYS A 38 -11.88 -7.20 12.60
CA LYS A 38 -11.74 -8.61 12.19
C LYS A 38 -11.70 -8.73 10.67
N HIS A 39 -10.55 -9.07 10.15
CA HIS A 39 -10.35 -9.26 8.69
C HIS A 39 -10.28 -10.75 8.30
N SER A 40 -10.98 -11.64 9.04
CA SER A 40 -11.04 -13.05 8.67
C SER A 40 -11.98 -13.28 7.48
N LEU A 41 -11.70 -14.32 6.70
CA LEU A 41 -12.56 -14.70 5.57
C LEU A 41 -13.96 -15.10 6.00
N ARG A 42 -14.10 -15.66 7.21
CA ARG A 42 -15.40 -15.96 7.81
C ARG A 42 -16.20 -14.69 8.08
N ALA A 43 -15.56 -13.66 8.67
CA ALA A 43 -16.22 -12.38 8.88
C ALA A 43 -16.60 -11.69 7.55
N ALA A 44 -15.79 -11.85 6.50
CA ALA A 44 -16.14 -11.36 5.16
C ALA A 44 -17.36 -12.10 4.58
N ALA A 45 -17.44 -13.40 4.81
CA ALA A 45 -18.60 -14.23 4.41
C ALA A 45 -19.88 -13.79 5.15
N ASP A 46 -19.82 -13.65 6.47
CA ASP A 46 -20.93 -13.18 7.30
C ASP A 46 -21.40 -11.77 6.89
N PHE A 47 -20.46 -10.89 6.54
CA PHE A 47 -20.78 -9.51 6.10
C PHE A 47 -21.46 -9.45 4.73
N SER A 48 -21.08 -10.34 3.82
CA SER A 48 -21.52 -10.29 2.42
C SER A 48 -22.63 -11.24 2.04
N GLY A 49 -22.85 -12.29 2.84
CA GLY A 49 -23.70 -13.43 2.49
C GLY A 49 -23.08 -14.40 1.48
N LEU A 50 -21.80 -14.21 1.11
CA LEU A 50 -21.07 -15.11 0.22
C LEU A 50 -20.36 -16.22 1.01
N ALA A 51 -20.08 -17.35 0.36
CA ALA A 51 -19.35 -18.44 1.02
C ALA A 51 -17.88 -18.08 1.27
N THR A 52 -17.33 -18.50 2.42
CA THR A 52 -15.93 -18.33 2.78
C THR A 52 -14.98 -18.88 1.70
N SER A 53 -15.36 -20.00 1.07
CA SER A 53 -14.58 -20.62 -0.01
C SER A 53 -14.47 -19.75 -1.27
N GLN A 54 -15.41 -18.86 -1.52
CA GLN A 54 -15.33 -17.92 -2.64
C GLN A 54 -14.24 -16.87 -2.40
N PHE A 55 -14.16 -16.34 -1.18
CA PHE A 55 -13.08 -15.41 -0.80
C PHE A 55 -11.72 -16.09 -0.79
N SER A 56 -11.62 -17.31 -0.23
CA SER A 56 -10.38 -18.08 -0.21
C SER A 56 -9.85 -18.33 -1.64
N ARG A 57 -10.70 -18.80 -2.54
CA ARG A 57 -10.33 -19.02 -3.94
C ARG A 57 -9.95 -17.72 -4.65
N PHE A 58 -10.70 -16.65 -4.40
CA PHE A 58 -10.40 -15.33 -4.97
C PHE A 58 -9.02 -14.84 -4.53
N LEU A 59 -8.72 -14.86 -3.24
CA LEU A 59 -7.43 -14.42 -2.72
C LEU A 59 -6.28 -15.33 -3.15
N LYS A 60 -6.50 -16.65 -3.25
CA LYS A 60 -5.46 -17.56 -3.72
C LYS A 60 -5.08 -17.32 -5.18
N ASN A 61 -6.05 -17.04 -6.05
CA ASN A 61 -5.85 -17.06 -7.49
C ASN A 61 -5.87 -15.68 -8.16
N HIS A 62 -6.36 -14.63 -7.46
CA HIS A 62 -6.65 -13.32 -8.05
C HIS A 62 -6.27 -12.15 -7.12
N THR A 63 -5.27 -12.34 -6.25
CA THR A 63 -4.78 -11.25 -5.38
C THR A 63 -4.20 -10.10 -6.19
N ASP A 64 -3.51 -10.40 -7.29
CA ASP A 64 -2.96 -9.44 -8.23
C ASP A 64 -4.04 -8.51 -8.80
N VAL A 65 -5.21 -9.05 -9.12
CA VAL A 65 -6.37 -8.28 -9.61
C VAL A 65 -6.92 -7.36 -8.52
N ALA A 66 -6.97 -7.82 -7.26
CA ALA A 66 -7.38 -6.98 -6.13
C ALA A 66 -6.40 -5.83 -5.92
N VAL A 67 -5.10 -6.10 -5.93
CA VAL A 67 -4.02 -5.10 -5.81
C VAL A 67 -4.08 -4.10 -6.96
N TYR A 68 -4.27 -4.56 -8.20
CA TYR A 68 -4.45 -3.68 -9.36
C TYR A 68 -5.62 -2.71 -9.16
N ASN A 69 -6.78 -3.21 -8.74
CA ASN A 69 -7.96 -2.37 -8.52
C ASN A 69 -7.76 -1.37 -7.38
N LEU A 70 -7.14 -1.76 -6.27
CA LEU A 70 -6.78 -0.85 -5.18
C LEU A 70 -5.86 0.27 -5.68
N ASN A 71 -4.87 -0.06 -6.49
CA ASN A 71 -3.95 0.90 -7.07
C ASN A 71 -4.67 1.90 -8.02
N GLN A 72 -5.61 1.40 -8.84
CA GLN A 72 -6.45 2.28 -9.68
C GLN A 72 -7.34 3.22 -8.84
N LEU A 73 -7.88 2.74 -7.72
CA LEU A 73 -8.64 3.57 -6.78
C LEU A 73 -7.75 4.65 -6.15
N SER A 74 -6.54 4.30 -5.70
CA SER A 74 -5.56 5.24 -5.17
C SER A 74 -5.19 6.32 -6.20
N LYS A 75 -4.93 5.93 -7.46
CA LYS A 75 -4.65 6.88 -8.56
C LYS A 75 -5.82 7.84 -8.78
N LYS A 76 -7.06 7.33 -8.82
CA LYS A 76 -8.26 8.18 -8.97
C LYS A 76 -8.44 9.13 -7.80
N GLN A 77 -8.22 8.64 -6.58
CA GLN A 77 -8.32 9.46 -5.37
C GLN A 77 -7.27 10.57 -5.37
N ALA A 78 -6.02 10.25 -5.69
CA ALA A 78 -4.96 11.23 -5.80
C ALA A 78 -5.30 12.34 -6.79
N LYS A 79 -5.76 11.99 -8.00
CA LYS A 79 -6.16 12.96 -9.03
C LYS A 79 -7.29 13.88 -8.60
N GLN A 80 -8.19 13.45 -7.71
CA GLN A 80 -9.25 14.31 -7.18
C GLN A 80 -8.73 15.45 -6.29
N PHE A 81 -7.56 15.27 -5.65
CA PHE A 81 -6.94 16.28 -4.79
C PHE A 81 -5.93 17.17 -5.53
N CYS A 82 -5.52 16.79 -6.75
CA CYS A 82 -4.53 17.55 -7.54
C CYS A 82 -4.98 18.97 -7.93
N PRO A 83 -6.25 19.28 -8.24
CA PRO A 83 -6.65 20.65 -8.55
C PRO A 83 -6.35 21.63 -7.40
N VAL A 84 -6.44 21.17 -6.14
CA VAL A 84 -6.15 21.98 -4.96
C VAL A 84 -4.66 22.34 -4.87
N LEU A 85 -3.75 21.51 -5.41
CA LEU A 85 -2.31 21.81 -5.44
C LEU A 85 -1.96 23.04 -6.27
N LYS A 86 -2.75 23.33 -7.31
CA LYS A 86 -2.54 24.52 -8.16
C LYS A 86 -2.90 25.81 -7.44
N SER A 87 -3.90 25.78 -6.53
CA SER A 87 -4.36 26.95 -5.79
C SER A 87 -3.50 27.31 -4.57
N LEU A 88 -2.82 26.31 -3.97
CA LEU A 88 -1.95 26.50 -2.81
C LEU A 88 -0.53 27.02 -3.16
N ALA A 89 -0.31 27.39 -4.42
CA ALA A 89 1.00 27.78 -4.95
C ALA A 89 1.62 29.03 -4.31
N LYS A 90 0.92 29.74 -3.44
CA LYS A 90 1.41 30.96 -2.79
C LYS A 90 1.58 30.73 -1.27
N GLY A 91 2.73 30.26 -0.87
CA GLY A 91 3.33 30.72 0.39
C GLY A 91 3.36 29.82 1.61
N GLN A 92 3.05 28.51 1.61
CA GLN A 92 2.96 27.82 2.90
C GLN A 92 3.93 26.66 3.17
N LEU A 93 4.39 25.91 2.20
CA LEU A 93 5.43 24.88 2.41
C LEU A 93 6.26 24.73 1.13
N PRO A 94 7.56 24.43 1.23
CA PRO A 94 8.44 24.23 0.06
C PRO A 94 8.07 22.98 -0.74
N TRP A 95 7.31 22.06 -0.13
CA TRP A 95 6.83 20.84 -0.78
C TRP A 95 5.29 20.75 -0.70
N LYS A 96 4.68 20.22 -1.75
CA LYS A 96 3.22 20.06 -1.88
C LYS A 96 2.76 18.63 -1.74
N VAL A 97 3.67 17.69 -1.92
CA VAL A 97 3.42 16.27 -1.90
C VAL A 97 4.49 15.60 -1.06
N ALA A 98 4.10 14.72 -0.18
CA ALA A 98 5.03 13.86 0.54
C ALA A 98 4.76 12.38 0.25
N ILE A 99 5.82 11.59 0.21
CA ILE A 99 5.77 10.13 0.19
C ILE A 99 6.31 9.66 1.52
N LEU A 100 5.46 9.07 2.33
CA LEU A 100 5.84 8.47 3.60
C LEU A 100 6.18 6.99 3.38
N ILE A 101 7.33 6.57 3.88
CA ILE A 101 7.80 5.18 3.85
C ILE A 101 8.07 4.73 5.28
N ASP A 102 7.38 3.67 5.70
CA ASP A 102 7.48 3.16 7.07
C ASP A 102 7.30 1.64 7.09
N SER A 103 8.13 0.97 7.89
CA SER A 103 8.06 -0.48 8.02
C SER A 103 7.06 -0.90 9.10
N THR A 104 6.36 -1.97 8.82
CA THR A 104 5.34 -2.52 9.73
C THR A 104 5.52 -4.02 9.89
N ILE A 105 5.35 -4.50 11.12
CA ILE A 105 5.33 -5.92 11.45
C ILE A 105 3.94 -6.29 11.92
N GLU A 106 3.28 -7.16 11.16
CA GLU A 106 2.02 -7.75 11.62
C GLU A 106 2.28 -9.00 12.44
N HIS A 107 1.89 -8.93 13.70
CA HIS A 107 2.06 -10.04 14.65
C HIS A 107 1.34 -11.32 14.20
N ARG A 108 2.05 -12.44 14.36
CA ARG A 108 1.52 -13.80 14.19
C ARG A 108 1.77 -14.62 15.46
N SER A 109 0.87 -15.51 15.77
CA SER A 109 0.98 -16.37 16.95
C SER A 109 1.92 -17.57 16.76
N SER A 110 2.33 -17.87 15.53
CA SER A 110 3.09 -19.06 15.19
C SER A 110 4.21 -18.78 14.19
N LEU A 111 5.35 -19.44 14.39
CA LEU A 111 6.46 -19.49 13.44
C LEU A 111 6.20 -20.46 12.26
N HIS A 112 5.16 -21.30 12.34
CA HIS A 112 4.82 -22.25 11.27
C HIS A 112 4.04 -21.63 10.10
N THR A 113 3.73 -20.33 10.19
CA THR A 113 3.11 -19.60 9.07
C THR A 113 4.19 -19.23 8.06
N ASP A 114 3.91 -19.41 6.76
CA ASP A 114 4.84 -19.07 5.68
C ASP A 114 5.31 -17.62 5.77
N ASN A 115 6.58 -17.41 5.42
CA ASN A 115 7.22 -16.09 5.40
C ASN A 115 7.22 -15.32 6.74
N VAL A 116 7.10 -16.01 7.86
CA VAL A 116 7.15 -15.42 9.20
C VAL A 116 8.59 -15.34 9.68
N LYS A 117 8.93 -14.28 10.38
CA LYS A 117 10.24 -14.05 10.99
C LYS A 117 10.08 -13.59 12.43
N ARG A 118 11.10 -13.87 13.24
CA ARG A 118 11.27 -13.31 14.57
C ARG A 118 12.03 -11.99 14.47
N PHE A 119 11.45 -10.94 15.02
CA PHE A 119 12.04 -9.60 15.07
C PHE A 119 12.35 -9.23 16.50
N ASN A 120 13.53 -8.69 16.78
CA ASN A 120 13.82 -8.09 18.05
C ASN A 120 13.04 -6.80 18.22
N HIS A 121 12.37 -6.64 19.36
CA HIS A 121 11.56 -5.46 19.65
C HIS A 121 11.71 -5.09 21.13
N GLY A 122 12.43 -4.04 21.41
CA GLY A 122 12.73 -3.62 22.78
C GLY A 122 13.40 -4.74 23.60
N LYS A 123 12.84 -5.08 24.76
CA LYS A 123 13.33 -6.17 25.63
C LYS A 123 12.84 -7.58 25.23
N GLY A 124 12.19 -7.72 24.10
CA GLY A 124 11.59 -8.98 23.65
C GLY A 124 11.71 -9.20 22.16
N PHE A 125 10.76 -9.97 21.64
CA PHE A 125 10.66 -10.23 20.21
C PHE A 125 9.20 -10.28 19.77
N VAL A 126 8.99 -9.98 18.50
CA VAL A 126 7.71 -10.13 17.81
C VAL A 126 7.88 -11.15 16.69
N ILE A 127 6.93 -12.07 16.56
CA ILE A 127 6.85 -13.00 15.44
C ILE A 127 5.83 -12.41 14.46
N GLY A 128 6.18 -12.30 13.18
CA GLY A 128 5.24 -11.72 12.23
C GLY A 128 5.71 -11.66 10.81
N HIS A 129 4.84 -11.11 9.98
CA HIS A 129 5.16 -10.69 8.63
C HIS A 129 5.62 -9.23 8.65
N GLN A 130 6.59 -8.91 7.81
CA GLN A 130 7.05 -7.54 7.61
C GLN A 130 6.67 -7.07 6.22
N TRP A 131 6.27 -5.82 6.12
CA TRP A 131 6.18 -5.06 4.87
C TRP A 131 6.45 -3.60 5.11
N THR A 132 6.75 -2.89 4.06
CA THR A 132 6.92 -1.44 4.09
C THR A 132 5.68 -0.78 3.53
N ASN A 133 5.02 0.05 4.33
CA ASN A 133 3.91 0.88 3.91
C ASN A 133 4.44 2.07 3.12
N VAL A 134 3.76 2.39 2.04
CA VAL A 134 4.03 3.59 1.26
C VAL A 134 2.74 4.40 1.16
N VAL A 135 2.79 5.65 1.59
CA VAL A 135 1.63 6.55 1.61
C VAL A 135 1.98 7.84 0.88
N LEU A 136 1.13 8.23 -0.06
CA LEU A 136 1.20 9.52 -0.72
C LEU A 136 0.35 10.52 0.07
N ILE A 137 0.94 11.64 0.47
CA ILE A 137 0.28 12.72 1.22
C ILE A 137 0.08 13.90 0.27
N ILE A 138 -1.16 14.33 0.11
CA ILE A 138 -1.54 15.49 -0.69
C ILE A 138 -2.48 16.35 0.15
N ASN A 139 -2.06 17.55 0.58
CA ASN A 139 -2.91 18.46 1.37
C ASN A 139 -3.62 17.74 2.52
N ASP A 140 -2.90 17.14 3.44
CA ASP A 140 -3.41 16.40 4.61
C ASP A 140 -4.25 15.15 4.25
N LYS A 141 -4.34 14.78 2.99
CA LYS A 141 -5.01 13.54 2.56
C LYS A 141 -3.99 12.43 2.39
N LEU A 142 -4.22 11.34 3.12
CA LEU A 142 -3.41 10.14 3.07
C LEU A 142 -3.97 9.20 1.99
N ILE A 143 -3.15 8.86 1.03
CA ILE A 143 -3.50 7.96 -0.07
C ILE A 143 -2.56 6.77 -0.01
N PRO A 144 -3.02 5.61 0.45
CA PRO A 144 -2.19 4.42 0.50
C PRO A 144 -1.80 3.99 -0.92
N LEU A 145 -0.53 3.71 -1.10
CA LEU A 145 0.02 3.07 -2.29
C LEU A 145 0.17 1.57 -2.04
N THR A 146 0.57 0.84 -3.07
CA THR A 146 0.85 -0.60 -2.93
C THR A 146 1.98 -0.80 -1.92
N PRO A 147 1.76 -1.55 -0.82
CA PRO A 147 2.82 -1.84 0.13
C PRO A 147 3.88 -2.75 -0.48
N ILE A 148 5.09 -2.69 0.06
CA ILE A 148 6.22 -3.49 -0.38
C ILE A 148 6.33 -4.72 0.54
N PRO A 149 6.06 -5.95 0.05
CA PRO A 149 6.20 -7.14 0.86
C PRO A 149 7.68 -7.48 1.09
N PHE A 150 8.01 -7.87 2.31
CA PHE A 150 9.32 -8.41 2.63
C PHE A 150 9.26 -9.95 2.68
N TYR A 151 10.23 -10.59 2.01
CA TYR A 151 10.35 -12.04 2.02
C TYR A 151 11.60 -12.48 2.77
N THR A 152 11.45 -13.45 3.68
CA THR A 152 12.57 -14.03 4.44
C THR A 152 13.50 -14.83 3.53
N LYS A 153 14.76 -15.02 3.96
CA LYS A 153 15.73 -15.84 3.19
C LYS A 153 15.26 -17.28 3.02
N SER A 154 14.61 -17.87 4.05
CA SER A 154 14.04 -19.21 3.98
C SER A 154 12.95 -19.29 2.94
N TYR A 155 11.96 -18.39 3.02
CA TYR A 155 10.87 -18.32 2.07
C TYR A 155 11.37 -18.13 0.62
N CYS A 156 12.33 -17.24 0.41
CA CYS A 156 12.92 -17.06 -0.94
C CYS A 156 13.58 -18.32 -1.46
N ARG A 157 14.28 -19.08 -0.60
CA ARG A 157 14.91 -20.34 -0.99
C ARG A 157 13.88 -21.39 -1.36
N GLU A 158 12.83 -21.56 -0.57
CA GLU A 158 11.76 -22.54 -0.78
C GLU A 158 10.96 -22.28 -2.07
N HIS A 159 10.83 -21.00 -2.43
CA HIS A 159 10.02 -20.57 -3.59
C HIS A 159 10.87 -20.15 -4.80
N ASN A 160 12.18 -20.41 -4.80
CA ASN A 160 13.10 -20.00 -5.86
C ASN A 160 13.06 -18.51 -6.19
N LEU A 161 12.86 -17.66 -5.16
CA LEU A 161 12.85 -16.21 -5.29
C LEU A 161 14.23 -15.63 -4.95
N LYS A 162 14.58 -14.53 -5.61
CA LYS A 162 15.79 -13.77 -5.26
C LYS A 162 15.56 -13.01 -3.97
N TYR A 163 16.35 -13.30 -2.93
CA TYR A 163 16.30 -12.52 -1.70
C TYR A 163 16.76 -11.08 -1.92
N GLN A 164 16.04 -10.14 -1.35
CA GLN A 164 16.36 -8.71 -1.34
C GLN A 164 16.23 -8.16 0.08
N THR A 165 17.09 -7.22 0.43
CA THR A 165 16.95 -6.48 1.70
C THR A 165 15.80 -5.48 1.58
N GLU A 166 15.25 -5.04 2.70
CA GLU A 166 14.20 -4.03 2.73
C GLU A 166 14.60 -2.76 1.96
N ASN A 167 15.81 -2.24 2.22
CA ASN A 167 16.33 -1.06 1.52
C ASN A 167 16.44 -1.28 -0.01
N ALA A 168 16.82 -2.47 -0.45
CA ALA A 168 16.88 -2.78 -1.88
C ALA A 168 15.48 -2.81 -2.52
N LEU A 169 14.48 -3.33 -1.79
CA LEU A 169 13.09 -3.32 -2.23
C LEU A 169 12.53 -1.90 -2.31
N VAL A 170 12.85 -1.04 -1.33
CA VAL A 170 12.47 0.39 -1.35
C VAL A 170 13.10 1.12 -2.52
N VAL A 171 14.39 0.90 -2.82
CA VAL A 171 15.07 1.46 -4.01
C VAL A 171 14.33 1.06 -5.29
N GLN A 172 14.04 -0.24 -5.44
CA GLN A 172 13.32 -0.74 -6.60
C GLN A 172 11.93 -0.11 -6.72
N TYR A 173 11.22 0.03 -5.60
CA TYR A 173 9.91 0.65 -5.58
C TYR A 173 9.96 2.11 -6.02
N ILE A 174 10.91 2.91 -5.48
CA ILE A 174 11.11 4.31 -5.86
C ILE A 174 11.43 4.43 -7.36
N ASP A 175 12.30 3.56 -7.88
CA ASP A 175 12.64 3.55 -9.31
C ASP A 175 11.44 3.24 -10.21
N GLN A 176 10.52 2.38 -9.77
CA GLN A 176 9.32 2.00 -10.52
C GLN A 176 8.14 2.97 -10.32
N LEU A 177 8.13 3.74 -9.22
CA LEU A 177 7.03 4.63 -8.91
C LEU A 177 6.95 5.77 -9.94
N ASN A 178 5.83 5.81 -10.68
CA ASN A 178 5.50 6.91 -11.56
C ASN A 178 4.48 7.84 -10.91
N LEU A 179 4.93 8.94 -10.32
CA LEU A 179 4.07 9.91 -9.65
C LEU A 179 3.11 10.63 -10.59
N GLN A 180 3.42 10.76 -11.88
CA GLN A 180 2.52 11.38 -12.85
C GLN A 180 1.19 10.65 -12.96
N ASP A 181 1.17 9.33 -12.70
CA ASP A 181 -0.05 8.54 -12.67
C ASP A 181 -1.02 8.96 -11.56
N TYR A 182 -0.49 9.55 -10.49
CA TYR A 182 -1.25 9.96 -9.30
C TYR A 182 -1.57 11.45 -9.30
N ILE A 183 -0.61 12.29 -9.58
CA ILE A 183 -0.72 13.75 -9.41
C ILE A 183 -0.59 14.55 -10.73
N GLY A 184 -0.43 13.85 -11.85
CA GLY A 184 -0.21 14.49 -13.14
C GLY A 184 1.16 15.16 -13.26
N ALA A 185 1.29 16.10 -14.19
CA ALA A 185 2.53 16.87 -14.33
C ALA A 185 2.79 17.74 -13.09
N HIS A 186 3.98 17.64 -12.54
CA HIS A 186 4.41 18.33 -11.32
C HIS A 186 5.90 18.69 -11.38
N ASP A 187 6.30 19.65 -10.57
CA ASP A 187 7.73 19.89 -10.32
C ASP A 187 8.24 18.86 -9.30
N PRO A 188 9.20 18.00 -9.66
CA PRO A 188 9.75 17.01 -8.74
C PRO A 188 10.31 17.60 -7.44
N LYS A 189 10.81 18.85 -7.46
CA LYS A 189 11.29 19.55 -6.27
C LYS A 189 10.20 19.86 -5.24
N GLN A 190 8.94 19.70 -5.61
CA GLN A 190 7.81 19.86 -4.69
C GLN A 190 7.41 18.55 -4.00
N VAL A 191 8.15 17.46 -4.26
CA VAL A 191 7.90 16.14 -3.67
C VAL A 191 9.00 15.85 -2.66
N VAL A 192 8.60 15.59 -1.42
CA VAL A 192 9.50 15.14 -0.35
C VAL A 192 9.25 13.67 -0.02
N VAL A 193 10.31 12.93 0.25
CA VAL A 193 10.21 11.57 0.78
C VAL A 193 10.55 11.63 2.26
N LEU A 194 9.62 11.14 3.08
CA LEU A 194 9.73 11.04 4.54
C LEU A 194 9.91 9.58 4.91
N ALA A 195 10.96 9.27 5.63
CA ALA A 195 11.24 7.92 6.11
C ALA A 195 11.91 7.99 7.49
N ASP A 196 11.89 6.90 8.25
CA ASP A 196 12.62 6.83 9.51
C ASP A 196 14.14 6.63 9.27
N SER A 197 14.94 6.71 10.35
CA SER A 197 16.39 6.56 10.28
C SER A 197 16.86 5.20 9.75
N GLY A 198 16.02 4.17 9.80
CA GLY A 198 16.32 2.84 9.23
C GLY A 198 16.50 2.86 7.71
N TYR A 199 15.97 3.90 7.06
CA TYR A 199 16.10 4.13 5.61
C TYR A 199 17.19 5.14 5.24
N ASP A 200 18.05 5.54 6.18
CA ASP A 200 19.23 6.37 5.88
C ASP A 200 20.30 5.55 5.15
N ASP A 201 20.03 5.23 3.91
CA ASP A 201 20.87 4.44 3.00
C ASP A 201 21.22 5.27 1.76
N ARG A 202 22.51 5.33 1.43
CA ARG A 202 22.99 6.06 0.25
C ARG A 202 22.33 5.63 -1.05
N LYS A 203 21.90 4.37 -1.17
CA LYS A 203 21.21 3.87 -2.37
C LYS A 203 19.81 4.44 -2.48
N ILE A 204 19.09 4.53 -1.35
CA ILE A 204 17.76 5.16 -1.27
C ILE A 204 17.89 6.64 -1.61
N GLN A 205 18.84 7.34 -0.98
CA GLN A 205 19.12 8.77 -1.28
C GLN A 205 19.38 8.99 -2.78
N LYS A 206 20.24 8.16 -3.40
CA LYS A 206 20.52 8.24 -4.82
C LYS A 206 19.30 7.98 -5.70
N ALA A 207 18.45 7.01 -5.34
CA ALA A 207 17.21 6.72 -6.08
C ALA A 207 16.25 7.92 -6.05
N ILE A 208 16.12 8.57 -4.87
CA ILE A 208 15.26 9.75 -4.70
C ILE A 208 15.83 10.94 -5.49
N ILE A 209 17.14 11.20 -5.39
CA ILE A 209 17.81 12.29 -6.13
C ILE A 209 17.66 12.07 -7.64
N LYS A 210 17.81 10.86 -8.13
CA LYS A 210 17.60 10.50 -9.54
C LYS A 210 16.20 10.84 -10.03
N LYS A 211 15.20 10.77 -9.16
CA LYS A 211 13.82 11.21 -9.42
C LYS A 211 13.60 12.71 -9.18
N ASN A 212 14.68 13.47 -8.90
CA ASN A 212 14.67 14.87 -8.51
C ASN A 212 13.82 15.18 -7.25
N GLY A 213 13.59 14.17 -6.42
CA GLY A 213 12.90 14.32 -5.13
C GLY A 213 13.84 14.86 -4.03
N ILE A 214 13.24 15.29 -2.92
CA ILE A 214 13.94 15.72 -1.70
C ILE A 214 13.70 14.64 -0.64
N LEU A 215 14.78 14.14 -0.02
CA LEU A 215 14.68 13.25 1.14
C LEU A 215 14.69 14.09 2.42
N SER A 216 13.75 13.84 3.32
CA SER A 216 13.77 14.31 4.70
C SER A 216 13.77 13.10 5.62
N LEU A 217 14.77 13.03 6.47
CA LEU A 217 14.87 12.08 7.58
C LEU A 217 14.63 12.86 8.89
N PRO A 218 14.03 12.25 9.89
CA PRO A 218 13.83 12.87 11.20
C PRO A 218 15.15 13.09 11.93
#